data_623fb8623523824e55229972742973a3
#
_entry.id   623fb8623523824e55229972742973a3
#
_cell.length_a   1.000
_cell.length_b   1.000
_cell.length_c   1.000
_cell.angle_alpha   90.00
_cell.angle_beta   90.00
_cell.angle_gamma   90.00
#
_symmetry.space_group_name_H-M   'P 1'
#
loop_
_entity.id
_entity.type
_entity.pdbx_description
1 polymer ?
#
loop_
_entity_poly.entity_id
_entity_poly.type
_entity_poly.pdbx_seq_one_letter_code
_entity_poly.pdbx_strand_id
1 'polypeptide(L)' 'FWLVFEACLNKLPAAQARCFMMREFIGLDSAEICKELALSTTNLHVQLHRARLGLQKCLASNWFKEKRHA' A
#
# COMPACT_ATOMS: atom_id res chain seq x y z
N PHE A 1 5.87 -5.43 -14.15
CA PHE A 1 5.84 -4.61 -12.92
C PHE A 1 4.47 -4.56 -12.25
N TRP A 2 3.41 -4.33 -13.02
CA TRP A 2 2.05 -4.23 -12.46
C TRP A 2 1.59 -5.49 -11.74
N LEU A 3 1.89 -6.65 -12.32
CA LEU A 3 1.51 -7.92 -11.70
C LEU A 3 2.21 -8.13 -10.36
N VAL A 4 3.48 -7.77 -10.28
CA VAL A 4 4.24 -7.86 -9.04
C VAL A 4 3.69 -6.88 -8.00
N PHE A 5 3.39 -5.66 -8.42
CA PHE A 5 2.81 -4.65 -7.55
C PHE A 5 1.48 -5.10 -6.98
N GLU A 6 0.60 -5.62 -7.83
CA GLU A 6 -0.72 -6.10 -7.42
C GLU A 6 -0.62 -7.27 -6.44
N ALA A 7 0.30 -8.20 -6.69
CA ALA A 7 0.53 -9.31 -5.79
C ALA A 7 1.01 -8.83 -4.42
N CYS A 8 1.92 -7.85 -4.41
CA CYS A 8 2.41 -7.27 -3.15
C CYS A 8 1.30 -6.52 -2.41
N LEU A 9 0.47 -5.79 -3.14
CA LEU A 9 -0.66 -5.08 -2.55
C LEU A 9 -1.63 -6.04 -1.87
N ASN A 10 -1.89 -7.19 -2.50
CA ASN A 10 -2.78 -8.21 -1.96
C ASN A 10 -2.24 -8.90 -0.71
N LYS A 11 -0.94 -8.84 -0.47
CA LYS A 11 -0.32 -9.38 0.74
C LYS A 11 -0.46 -8.47 1.94
N LEU A 12 -0.81 -7.21 1.72
CA LEU A 12 -1.01 -6.26 2.81
C LEU A 12 -2.31 -6.55 3.56
N PRO A 13 -2.38 -6.23 4.86
CA PRO A 13 -3.66 -6.24 5.57
C PRO A 13 -4.68 -5.35 4.86
N ALA A 14 -5.95 -5.74 4.91
CA ALA A 14 -7.00 -5.06 4.17
C ALA A 14 -7.05 -3.55 4.46
N ALA A 15 -6.90 -3.16 5.73
CA ALA A 15 -6.92 -1.75 6.12
C ALA A 15 -5.79 -0.96 5.47
N GLN A 16 -4.59 -1.53 5.45
CA GLN A 16 -3.44 -0.87 4.83
C GLN A 16 -3.61 -0.74 3.32
N ALA A 17 -4.07 -1.80 2.68
CA ALA A 17 -4.30 -1.79 1.24
C ALA A 17 -5.35 -0.77 0.84
N ARG A 18 -6.44 -0.67 1.61
CA ARG A 18 -7.50 0.31 1.34
C ARG A 18 -7.00 1.73 1.48
N CYS A 19 -6.27 2.03 2.55
CA CYS A 19 -5.71 3.36 2.76
C CYS A 19 -4.80 3.75 1.59
N PHE A 20 -3.94 2.84 1.19
CA PHE A 20 -3.01 3.07 0.10
C PHE A 20 -3.74 3.32 -1.22
N MET A 21 -4.72 2.49 -1.54
CA MET A 21 -5.48 2.61 -2.78
C MET A 21 -6.26 3.93 -2.83
N MET A 22 -6.89 4.30 -1.74
CA MET A 22 -7.64 5.56 -1.68
C MET A 22 -6.74 6.77 -1.85
N ARG A 23 -5.55 6.73 -1.26
CA ARG A 23 -4.62 7.85 -1.32
C ARG A 23 -3.93 7.96 -2.67
N GLU A 24 -3.40 6.85 -3.19
CA GLU A 24 -2.51 6.87 -4.35
C GLU A 24 -3.24 6.68 -5.68
N PHE A 25 -4.32 5.93 -5.70
CA PHE A 25 -5.04 5.65 -6.96
C PHE A 25 -6.30 6.47 -7.13
N ILE A 26 -7.11 6.58 -6.09
CA ILE A 26 -8.35 7.35 -6.17
C ILE A 26 -8.05 8.84 -5.98
N GLY A 27 -7.03 9.15 -5.16
CA GLY A 27 -6.63 10.53 -4.94
C GLY A 27 -7.41 11.27 -3.89
N LEU A 28 -8.03 10.54 -2.97
CA LEU A 28 -8.76 11.17 -1.86
C LEU A 28 -7.79 11.81 -0.88
N ASP A 29 -8.21 12.92 -0.26
CA ASP A 29 -7.39 13.53 0.77
C ASP A 29 -7.54 12.80 2.11
N SER A 30 -6.66 13.14 3.05
CA SER A 30 -6.63 12.46 4.35
C SER A 30 -7.95 12.55 5.10
N ALA A 31 -8.61 13.71 5.06
CA ALA A 31 -9.88 13.91 5.76
C ALA A 31 -10.95 12.99 5.19
N GLU A 32 -11.03 12.85 3.88
CA GLU A 32 -12.00 11.97 3.24
C GLU A 32 -11.75 10.50 3.55
N ILE A 33 -10.49 10.07 3.54
CA ILE A 33 -10.14 8.70 3.86
C ILE A 33 -10.50 8.38 5.31
N CYS A 34 -10.18 9.29 6.23
CA CYS A 34 -10.51 9.12 7.64
C CYS A 34 -12.03 8.97 7.83
N LYS A 35 -12.79 9.75 7.11
CA LYS A 35 -14.25 9.71 7.17
C LYS A 35 -14.78 8.38 6.64
N GLU A 36 -14.28 7.94 5.49
CA GLU A 36 -14.74 6.70 4.86
C GLU A 36 -14.40 5.45 5.67
N LEU A 37 -13.21 5.42 6.27
CA LEU A 37 -12.73 4.25 6.99
C LEU A 37 -12.88 4.37 8.51
N ALA A 38 -13.45 5.47 8.99
CA ALA A 38 -13.62 5.74 10.42
C ALA A 38 -12.29 5.67 11.18
N LEU A 39 -11.26 6.30 10.63
CA LEU A 39 -9.93 6.34 11.22
C LEU A 39 -9.60 7.74 11.71
N SER A 40 -8.72 7.82 12.72
CA SER A 40 -8.09 9.09 13.10
C SER A 40 -6.99 9.44 12.09
N THR A 41 -6.62 10.72 12.03
CA THR A 41 -5.54 11.15 11.14
C THR A 41 -4.22 10.44 11.46
N THR A 42 -3.92 10.31 12.76
CA THR A 42 -2.72 9.61 13.20
C THR A 42 -2.72 8.15 12.75
N ASN A 43 -3.86 7.48 12.93
CA ASN A 43 -3.98 6.08 12.53
C ASN A 43 -3.84 5.92 11.01
N LEU A 44 -4.45 6.84 10.25
CA LEU A 44 -4.31 6.83 8.79
C LEU A 44 -2.84 6.94 8.38
N HIS A 45 -2.09 7.85 8.97
CA HIS A 45 -0.67 8.01 8.65
C HIS A 45 0.13 6.75 8.99
N VAL A 46 -0.18 6.10 10.11
CA VAL A 46 0.46 4.84 10.48
C VAL A 46 0.16 3.76 9.44
N GLN A 47 -1.09 3.64 9.02
CA GLN A 47 -1.48 2.64 8.02
C GLN A 47 -0.80 2.89 6.67
N LEU A 48 -0.75 4.14 6.23
CA LEU A 48 -0.08 4.50 4.98
C LEU A 48 1.41 4.20 5.03
N HIS A 49 2.05 4.54 6.14
CA HIS A 49 3.48 4.28 6.33
C HIS A 49 3.79 2.79 6.26
N ARG A 50 3.01 1.99 6.98
CA ARG A 50 3.17 0.53 6.98
C ARG A 50 2.91 -0.07 5.61
N ALA A 51 1.90 0.44 4.90
CA ALA A 51 1.59 -0.02 3.56
C ALA A 51 2.77 0.23 2.61
N ARG A 52 3.34 1.43 2.66
CA ARG A 52 4.48 1.78 1.83
C ARG A 52 5.70 0.92 2.12
N LEU A 53 5.99 0.70 3.40
CA LEU A 53 7.11 -0.16 3.79
C LEU A 53 6.90 -1.60 3.33
N GLY A 54 5.69 -2.13 3.53
CA GLY A 54 5.36 -3.48 3.10
C GLY A 54 5.49 -3.66 1.60
N LEU A 55 4.96 -2.71 0.83
CA LEU A 55 5.05 -2.74 -0.62
C LEU A 55 6.51 -2.62 -1.07
N GLN A 56 7.27 -1.72 -0.47
CA GLN A 56 8.66 -1.51 -0.82
C GLN A 56 9.48 -2.77 -0.61
N LYS A 57 9.32 -3.43 0.52
CA LYS A 57 10.02 -4.68 0.81
C LYS A 57 9.62 -5.79 -0.16
N CYS A 58 8.34 -5.92 -0.42
CA CYS A 58 7.82 -6.94 -1.31
C CYS A 58 8.30 -6.72 -2.75
N LEU A 59 8.21 -5.48 -3.24
CA LEU A 59 8.65 -5.14 -4.59
C LEU A 59 10.15 -5.37 -4.75
N ALA A 60 10.94 -4.94 -3.79
CA ALA A 60 12.40 -5.11 -3.86
C ALA A 60 12.76 -6.59 -3.91
N SER A 61 12.15 -7.40 -3.05
CA SER A 61 12.42 -8.83 -3.00
C SER A 61 12.05 -9.53 -4.31
N ASN A 62 10.87 -9.26 -4.83
CA ASN A 62 10.41 -9.90 -6.07
C ASN A 62 11.13 -9.36 -7.30
N TRP A 63 11.43 -8.07 -7.31
CA TRP A 63 12.15 -7.46 -8.41
C TRP A 63 13.56 -8.05 -8.54
N PHE A 64 14.27 -8.21 -7.43
CA PHE A 64 15.61 -8.80 -7.43
C PHE A 64 15.57 -10.26 -7.86
N LYS A 65 14.55 -11.01 -7.46
CA LYS A 65 14.39 -12.38 -7.90
C LYS A 65 14.24 -12.47 -9.42
N GLU A 66 13.43 -11.62 -10.00
CA GLU A 66 13.23 -11.59 -11.44
C GLU A 66 14.53 -11.25 -12.19
N LYS A 67 15.27 -10.28 -11.68
CA LYS A 67 16.55 -9.91 -12.29
C LYS A 67 17.58 -11.02 -12.23
N ARG A 68 17.57 -11.81 -11.17
CA ARG A 68 18.50 -12.94 -11.04
C ARG A 68 18.23 -14.02 -12.07
N HIS A 69 16.99 -14.16 -12.49
CA HIS A 69 16.62 -15.14 -13.49
C HIS A 69 16.80 -14.63 -14.92
N ALA A 70 16.95 -13.38 -15.07
CA ALA A 70 17.24 -12.78 -16.36
C ALA A 70 18.74 -12.83 -16.66
#